data_7a1360ac239b3b963e670daff604eadc
#
_entry.id   7a1360ac239b3b963e670daff604eadc
#
_cell.length_a   1.000
_cell.length_b   1.000
_cell.length_c   1.000
_cell.angle_alpha   90.00
_cell.angle_beta   90.00
_cell.angle_gamma   90.00
#
_symmetry.space_group_name_H-M   'P 1'
#
loop_
_entity.id
_entity.type
_entity.pdbx_description
1 polymer ?
#
loop_
_entity_poly.entity_id
_entity_poly.type
_entity_poly.pdbx_seq_one_letter_code
_entity_poly.pdbx_strand_id
1 'polypeptide(L)'
;MRRRALLVAVAIVLVAATAQAQGPRPTSESFRIEWVRRPPSMRPGVDGYIYNESRWRVTNIRVRAVVVDAAGTTVRESTVSVWGNAVPGTRTFFVLPSIGEGEIYQLTVTSFDLISEQGP
;
A
#
# COMPACT_ATOMS: atom_id res chain seq x y z
N MET A 1 -36.41 6.53 -36.97
CA MET A 1 -35.06 7.09 -36.78
C MET A 1 -34.73 7.38 -35.32
N ARG A 2 -35.62 8.00 -34.58
CA ARG A 2 -35.38 8.35 -33.18
C ARG A 2 -35.19 7.12 -32.27
N ARG A 3 -35.82 6.00 -32.59
CA ARG A 3 -35.73 4.76 -31.80
C ARG A 3 -34.35 4.10 -31.84
N ARG A 4 -33.59 4.27 -32.91
CA ARG A 4 -32.26 3.68 -33.07
C ARG A 4 -31.23 4.32 -32.11
N ALA A 5 -31.34 5.62 -31.88
CA ALA A 5 -30.44 6.33 -30.98
C ALA A 5 -30.60 5.89 -29.52
N LEU A 6 -31.82 5.59 -29.08
CA LEU A 6 -32.12 5.11 -27.75
C LEU A 6 -31.50 3.74 -27.46
N LEU A 7 -31.52 2.82 -28.45
CA LEU A 7 -30.93 1.49 -28.30
C LEU A 7 -29.42 1.54 -28.10
N VAL A 8 -28.73 2.43 -28.80
CA VAL A 8 -27.28 2.59 -28.67
C VAL A 8 -26.92 3.09 -27.27
N ALA A 9 -27.66 4.03 -26.71
CA ALA A 9 -27.43 4.56 -25.37
C ALA A 9 -27.57 3.47 -24.29
N VAL A 10 -28.55 2.61 -24.38
CA VAL A 10 -28.76 1.49 -23.44
C VAL A 10 -27.60 0.51 -23.48
N ALA A 11 -27.06 0.19 -24.65
CA ALA A 11 -25.93 -0.72 -24.78
C ALA A 11 -24.68 -0.17 -24.09
N ILE A 12 -24.42 1.13 -24.20
CA ILE A 12 -23.26 1.77 -23.52
C ILE A 12 -23.38 1.68 -22.01
N VAL A 13 -24.56 1.89 -21.46
CA VAL A 13 -24.80 1.79 -20.01
C VAL A 13 -24.53 0.38 -19.49
N LEU A 14 -24.93 -0.66 -20.22
CA LEU A 14 -24.69 -2.05 -19.83
C LEU A 14 -23.21 -2.38 -19.78
N VAL A 15 -22.40 -1.92 -20.73
CA VAL A 15 -20.94 -2.14 -20.73
C VAL A 15 -20.28 -1.47 -19.54
N ALA A 16 -20.66 -0.25 -19.21
CA ALA A 16 -20.13 0.46 -18.06
C ALA A 16 -20.44 -0.24 -16.73
N ALA A 17 -21.67 -0.75 -16.57
CA ALA A 17 -22.07 -1.49 -15.38
C ALA A 17 -21.25 -2.79 -15.20
N THR A 18 -20.97 -3.51 -16.29
CA THR A 18 -20.15 -4.73 -16.25
C THR A 18 -18.73 -4.43 -15.83
N ALA A 19 -18.11 -3.35 -16.32
CA ALA A 19 -16.75 -2.96 -15.95
C ALA A 19 -16.63 -2.62 -14.45
N GLN A 20 -17.68 -2.02 -13.86
CA GLN A 20 -17.68 -1.66 -12.45
C GLN A 20 -17.80 -2.86 -11.50
N ALA A 21 -18.26 -4.01 -11.98
CA ALA A 21 -18.47 -5.20 -11.16
C ALA A 21 -17.16 -5.83 -10.68
N GLN A 22 -16.02 -5.52 -11.31
CA GLN A 22 -14.73 -6.12 -10.98
C GLN A 22 -14.04 -5.51 -9.75
N GLY A 23 -14.50 -4.35 -9.29
CA GLY A 23 -13.88 -3.66 -8.17
C GLY A 23 -12.46 -3.14 -8.47
N PRO A 24 -11.99 -2.18 -7.72
CA PRO A 24 -10.67 -1.61 -7.91
C PRO A 24 -9.58 -2.51 -7.34
N ARG A 25 -8.44 -2.59 -8.02
CA ARG A 25 -7.23 -3.22 -7.49
C ARG A 25 -6.52 -2.27 -6.54
N PRO A 26 -5.83 -2.80 -5.52
CA PRO A 26 -5.09 -1.95 -4.61
C PRO A 26 -3.90 -1.27 -5.29
N THR A 27 -3.55 -0.12 -4.76
CA THR A 27 -2.35 0.63 -5.12
C THR A 27 -1.51 0.83 -3.86
N SER A 28 -0.35 1.45 -3.98
CA SER A 28 0.46 1.77 -2.80
C SER A 28 -0.31 2.62 -1.77
N GLU A 29 -1.24 3.44 -2.22
CA GLU A 29 -2.07 4.28 -1.35
C GLU A 29 -3.14 3.50 -0.57
N SER A 30 -3.38 2.26 -0.93
CA SER A 30 -4.29 1.37 -0.20
C SER A 30 -3.69 0.87 1.11
N PHE A 31 -2.42 1.16 1.37
CA PHE A 31 -1.70 0.73 2.55
C PHE A 31 -1.24 1.93 3.34
N ARG A 32 -1.68 2.01 4.59
CA ARG A 32 -1.25 3.07 5.50
C ARG A 32 -0.14 2.54 6.39
N ILE A 33 0.93 3.30 6.55
CA ILE A 33 2.07 2.92 7.37
C ILE A 33 2.13 3.82 8.60
N GLU A 34 2.22 3.20 9.77
CA GLU A 34 2.56 3.87 11.02
C GLU A 34 3.86 3.29 11.55
N TRP A 35 4.71 4.15 12.09
CA TRP A 35 6.00 3.70 12.60
C TRP A 35 6.48 4.54 13.77
N VAL A 36 7.31 3.93 14.60
CA VAL A 36 7.98 4.59 15.72
C VAL A 36 9.44 4.14 15.77
N ARG A 37 10.31 5.01 16.25
CA ARG A 37 11.69 4.64 16.50
C ARG A 37 11.77 3.74 17.73
N ARG A 38 12.64 2.75 17.67
CA ARG A 38 12.88 1.90 18.83
C ARG A 38 13.53 2.70 19.95
N PRO A 39 13.24 2.37 21.24
CA PRO A 39 13.90 3.00 22.36
C PRO A 39 15.42 2.80 22.32
N PRO A 40 16.19 3.72 22.91
CA PRO A 40 17.67 3.59 22.95
C PRO A 40 18.18 2.32 23.63
N SER A 41 17.36 1.69 24.48
CA SER A 41 17.70 0.44 25.15
C SER A 41 17.65 -0.78 24.23
N MET A 42 17.09 -0.64 23.03
CA MET A 42 16.97 -1.71 22.05
C MET A 42 17.94 -1.49 20.89
N ARG A 43 18.13 -2.55 20.08
CA ARG A 43 18.89 -2.43 18.84
C ARG A 43 18.27 -1.33 17.97
N PRO A 44 19.08 -0.40 17.42
CA PRO A 44 18.55 0.69 16.62
C PRO A 44 17.66 0.21 15.47
N GLY A 45 16.61 0.96 15.20
CA GLY A 45 15.69 0.64 14.12
C GLY A 45 14.34 1.31 14.30
N VAL A 46 13.42 0.93 13.45
CA VAL A 46 12.05 1.43 13.42
C VAL A 46 11.11 0.24 13.46
N ASP A 47 10.13 0.30 14.34
CA ASP A 47 9.02 -0.63 14.36
C ASP A 47 7.84 -0.01 13.62
N GLY A 48 7.28 -0.75 12.67
CA GLY A 48 6.21 -0.25 11.85
C GLY A 48 5.05 -1.21 11.72
N TYR A 49 3.91 -0.66 11.33
CA TYR A 49 2.72 -1.41 10.98
C TYR A 49 2.20 -0.96 9.64
N ILE A 50 1.85 -1.91 8.80
CA ILE A 50 1.16 -1.67 7.54
C ILE A 50 -0.30 -2.04 7.72
N TYR A 51 -1.18 -1.06 7.51
CA TYR A 51 -2.63 -1.27 7.54
C TYR A 51 -3.11 -1.51 6.12
N ASN A 52 -3.65 -2.69 5.87
CA ASN A 52 -4.23 -3.02 4.57
C ASN A 52 -5.67 -2.50 4.52
N GLU A 53 -5.85 -1.37 3.88
CA GLU A 53 -7.16 -0.72 3.74
C GLU A 53 -7.87 -1.13 2.44
N SER A 54 -7.31 -2.10 1.71
CA SER A 54 -7.93 -2.65 0.51
C SER A 54 -8.82 -3.86 0.84
N ARG A 55 -9.51 -4.38 -0.15
CA ARG A 55 -10.28 -5.61 -0.05
C ARG A 55 -9.49 -6.83 -0.51
N TRP A 56 -8.19 -6.67 -0.76
CA TRP A 56 -7.34 -7.73 -1.28
C TRP A 56 -6.40 -8.24 -0.21
N ARG A 57 -6.29 -9.56 -0.10
CA ARG A 57 -5.19 -10.17 0.63
C ARG A 57 -3.95 -10.10 -0.24
N VAL A 58 -2.87 -9.59 0.32
CA VAL A 58 -1.62 -9.41 -0.41
C VAL A 58 -0.46 -10.05 0.34
N THR A 59 0.60 -10.33 -0.39
CA THR A 59 1.85 -10.87 0.15
C THR A 59 3.02 -10.20 -0.54
N ASN A 60 4.24 -10.56 -0.14
CA ASN A 60 5.47 -9.99 -0.73
C ASN A 60 5.49 -8.47 -0.73
N ILE A 61 5.03 -7.86 0.34
CA ILE A 61 5.02 -6.41 0.45
C ILE A 61 6.46 -5.93 0.61
N ARG A 62 6.84 -4.95 -0.20
CA ARG A 62 8.12 -4.26 -0.07
C ARG A 62 7.89 -2.81 0.30
N VAL A 63 8.63 -2.37 1.30
CA VAL A 63 8.58 -1.00 1.79
C VAL A 63 9.88 -0.32 1.45
N ARG A 64 9.80 0.80 0.75
CA ARG A 64 10.92 1.67 0.49
C ARG A 64 11.02 2.67 1.64
N ALA A 65 12.19 2.73 2.23
CA ALA A 65 12.49 3.72 3.26
C ALA A 65 13.46 4.73 2.71
N VAL A 66 13.07 5.99 2.74
CA VAL A 66 13.90 7.11 2.31
C VAL A 66 14.21 7.94 3.53
N VAL A 67 15.49 8.21 3.75
CA VAL A 67 15.94 9.08 4.83
C VAL A 67 16.26 10.43 4.25
N VAL A 68 15.63 11.46 4.78
CA VAL A 68 15.84 12.83 4.33
C VAL A 68 16.45 13.66 5.48
N ASP A 69 17.27 14.63 5.11
CA ASP A 69 17.83 15.57 6.06
C ASP A 69 16.86 16.74 6.33
N ALA A 70 17.26 17.68 7.16
CA ALA A 70 16.43 18.83 7.52
C ALA A 70 16.07 19.71 6.32
N ALA A 71 16.85 19.67 5.25
CA ALA A 71 16.59 20.43 4.02
C ALA A 71 15.67 19.66 3.04
N GLY A 72 15.27 18.43 3.39
CA GLY A 72 14.44 17.60 2.52
C GLY A 72 15.21 16.83 1.46
N THR A 73 16.55 16.80 1.55
CA THR A 73 17.39 16.06 0.60
C THR A 73 17.50 14.61 1.01
N THR A 74 17.35 13.71 0.05
CA THR A 74 17.53 12.28 0.30
C THR A 74 19.00 11.97 0.56
N VAL A 75 19.29 11.40 1.74
CA VAL A 75 20.64 11.01 2.12
C VAL A 75 20.86 9.50 2.03
N ARG A 76 19.81 8.70 2.20
CA ARG A 76 19.86 7.25 2.10
C ARG A 76 18.53 6.67 1.64
N GLU A 77 18.61 5.47 1.11
CA GLU A 77 17.44 4.74 0.65
C GLU A 77 17.66 3.25 0.87
N SER A 78 16.62 2.57 1.31
CA SER A 78 16.65 1.13 1.56
C SER A 78 15.28 0.55 1.25
N THR A 79 15.24 -0.72 0.85
CA THR A 79 14.00 -1.46 0.65
C THR A 79 14.00 -2.66 1.57
N VAL A 80 12.92 -2.85 2.31
CA VAL A 80 12.74 -4.02 3.17
C VAL A 80 11.55 -4.83 2.72
N SER A 81 11.64 -6.15 2.91
CA SER A 81 10.54 -7.07 2.67
C SER A 81 9.77 -7.28 3.96
N VAL A 82 8.45 -7.28 3.86
CA VAL A 82 7.56 -7.53 4.98
C VAL A 82 7.11 -8.98 4.92
N TRP A 83 7.30 -9.70 6.01
CA TRP A 83 6.96 -11.11 6.09
C TRP A 83 5.46 -11.33 6.26
N GLY A 84 4.97 -12.39 5.63
CA GLY A 84 3.60 -12.86 5.78
C GLY A 84 2.62 -12.20 4.83
N ASN A 85 1.36 -12.50 5.06
CA ASN A 85 0.25 -12.00 4.28
C ASN A 85 -0.44 -10.86 5.01
N ALA A 86 -0.82 -9.82 4.28
CA ALA A 86 -1.62 -8.73 4.82
C ALA A 86 -3.08 -8.97 4.48
N VAL A 87 -3.88 -9.24 5.50
CA VAL A 87 -5.31 -9.50 5.39
C VAL A 87 -6.06 -8.16 5.40
N PRO A 88 -7.13 -8.01 4.57
CA PRO A 88 -7.92 -6.78 4.58
C PRO A 88 -8.40 -6.38 5.97
N GLY A 89 -8.29 -5.10 6.29
CA GLY A 89 -8.75 -4.56 7.57
C GLY A 89 -7.82 -4.84 8.75
N THR A 90 -6.66 -5.45 8.52
CA THR A 90 -5.70 -5.76 9.58
C THR A 90 -4.40 -4.99 9.39
N ARG A 91 -3.53 -5.09 10.39
CA ARG A 91 -2.19 -4.53 10.33
C ARG A 91 -1.14 -5.63 10.36
N THR A 92 -0.03 -5.39 9.69
CA THR A 92 1.12 -6.30 9.65
C THR A 92 2.34 -5.58 10.20
N PHE A 93 3.01 -6.21 11.15
CA PHE A 93 4.21 -5.67 11.77
C PHE A 93 5.42 -5.86 10.87
N PHE A 94 6.31 -4.86 10.84
CA PHE A 94 7.62 -4.99 10.21
C PHE A 94 8.67 -4.21 10.99
N VAL A 95 9.92 -4.58 10.79
CA VAL A 95 11.06 -3.91 11.40
C VAL A 95 11.97 -3.37 10.31
N LEU A 96 12.30 -2.09 10.44
CA LEU A 96 13.27 -1.44 9.58
C LEU A 96 14.56 -1.27 10.36
N PRO A 97 15.68 -1.87 9.90
CA PRO A 97 16.98 -1.61 10.52
C PRO A 97 17.34 -0.12 10.47
N SER A 98 18.11 0.33 11.45
CA SER A 98 18.51 1.74 11.50
C SER A 98 19.25 2.14 10.24
N ILE A 99 18.86 3.27 9.67
CA ILE A 99 19.55 3.89 8.54
C ILE A 99 20.16 5.24 8.91
N GLY A 100 20.14 5.63 10.19
CA GLY A 100 20.74 6.85 10.68
C GLY A 100 19.98 7.43 11.87
N GLU A 101 20.65 8.24 12.67
CA GLU A 101 20.05 8.92 13.81
C GLU A 101 19.67 10.36 13.43
N GLY A 102 18.65 10.88 14.09
CA GLY A 102 18.23 12.27 13.97
C GLY A 102 17.57 12.63 12.65
N GLU A 103 17.29 11.66 11.79
CA GLU A 103 16.79 11.89 10.45
C GLU A 103 15.31 11.58 10.33
N ILE A 104 14.69 12.10 9.29
CA ILE A 104 13.27 11.89 8.99
C ILE A 104 13.15 10.74 8.02
N TYR A 105 12.31 9.77 8.34
CA TYR A 105 12.03 8.63 7.47
C TYR A 105 10.75 8.86 6.69
N GLN A 106 10.79 8.50 5.42
CA GLN A 106 9.61 8.43 4.57
C GLN A 106 9.43 6.98 4.11
N LEU A 107 8.33 6.36 4.46
CA LEU A 107 8.07 4.96 4.18
C LEU A 107 6.92 4.82 3.18
N THR A 108 7.14 4.03 2.15
CA THR A 108 6.16 3.83 1.07
C THR A 108 6.14 2.37 0.65
N VAL A 109 4.96 1.80 0.47
CA VAL A 109 4.82 0.49 -0.17
C VAL A 109 5.11 0.65 -1.66
N THR A 110 6.10 -0.08 -2.16
CA THR A 110 6.51 0.02 -3.57
C THR A 110 6.00 -1.13 -4.42
N SER A 111 5.83 -2.31 -3.83
CA SER A 111 5.33 -3.47 -4.55
C SER A 111 4.67 -4.46 -3.60
N PHE A 112 3.80 -5.27 -4.16
CA PHE A 112 3.12 -6.36 -3.46
C PHE A 112 2.52 -7.31 -4.49
N ASP A 113 2.20 -8.53 -4.06
CA ASP A 113 1.52 -9.52 -4.89
C ASP A 113 0.12 -9.76 -4.38
N LEU A 114 -0.84 -9.86 -5.29
CA LEU A 114 -2.24 -10.14 -4.96
C LEU A 114 -2.42 -11.64 -4.73
N ILE A 115 -3.12 -11.99 -3.65
CA ILE A 115 -3.52 -13.38 -3.38
C ILE A 115 -4.97 -13.60 -3.77
N SER A 116 -5.87 -12.83 -3.15
CA SER A 116 -7.31 -12.98 -3.38
C SER A 116 -8.05 -11.72 -2.97
N GLU A 117 -9.17 -11.47 -3.62
CA GLU A 117 -10.10 -10.44 -3.20
C GLU A 117 -11.05 -11.03 -2.16
N GLN A 118 -11.26 -10.31 -1.06
CA GLN A 118 -12.21 -10.71 -0.03
C GLN A 118 -13.62 -10.44 -0.53
N GLY A 119 -14.49 -11.46 -0.41
CA GLY A 119 -15.89 -11.32 -0.79
C GLY A 119 -16.65 -10.29 0.05
N PRO A 120 -17.82 -9.89 -0.42
CA PRO A 120 -18.67 -8.97 0.32
C PRO A 120 -19.15 -9.52 1.66
#